data_ed942d91221d817a27ef34f16d070beb
#
_entry.id   ed942d91221d817a27ef34f16d070beb
#
_cell.length_a   1.000
_cell.length_b   1.000
_cell.length_c   1.000
_cell.angle_alpha   90.00
_cell.angle_beta   90.00
_cell.angle_gamma   90.00
#
_symmetry.space_group_name_H-M   'P 1'
#
loop_
_entity.id
_entity.type
_entity.pdbx_description
1 polymer ?
#
loop_
_entity_poly.entity_id
_entity_poly.type
_entity_poly.pdbx_seq_one_letter_code
_entity_poly.pdbx_strand_id
1 'polypeptide(L)'
;MKVLAMILAGGRGSRLDILSEKRVKPSVPFAGKFRIIDFALSNCSNSGIYDVALLTQYLPLSLNEHIGSGKPWDFDRRDSSITMLQPHEKLGGNSWYQGTADAIRQNIDFIKNKNPKYVLILSGDHIYKMDYRWMLKEHEENDAELTIAVQPVPIEEASRFGIFEVDKDKKILNFEEKPAEPKSNLASMGIYIFNTDSLLEYLEKLENSDLDFGKHVIPSMIQEDRKVYVHTYDSYWKDVGTYDSYLEANLDLIKKSEEVGINLYDQGWKIYTRSE
;
A
#
# COMPACT_ATOMS: atom_id res chain seq x y z
N MET A 1 17.10 -10.41 -4.98
CA MET A 1 17.15 -9.22 -4.10
C MET A 1 16.08 -9.42 -3.02
N LYS A 2 16.39 -9.16 -1.74
CA LYS A 2 15.43 -9.43 -0.65
C LYS A 2 14.56 -8.20 -0.38
N VAL A 3 13.28 -8.28 -0.74
CA VAL A 3 12.25 -7.27 -0.50
C VAL A 3 11.23 -7.85 0.46
N LEU A 4 10.85 -7.09 1.49
CA LEU A 4 9.73 -7.40 2.37
C LEU A 4 8.55 -6.49 2.01
N ALA A 5 7.42 -7.07 1.60
CA ALA A 5 6.18 -6.32 1.45
C ALA A 5 5.43 -6.25 2.78
N MET A 6 5.04 -5.06 3.20
CA MET A 6 4.21 -4.82 4.39
C MET A 6 2.90 -4.15 3.95
N ILE A 7 1.79 -4.88 4.05
CA ILE A 7 0.49 -4.43 3.56
C ILE A 7 -0.36 -3.95 4.73
N LEU A 8 -0.72 -2.68 4.70
CA LEU A 8 -1.60 -2.05 5.69
C LEU A 8 -3.05 -2.47 5.43
N ALA A 9 -3.57 -3.36 6.25
CA ALA A 9 -4.89 -3.98 6.11
C ALA A 9 -5.79 -3.75 7.35
N GLY A 10 -5.50 -2.73 8.17
CA GLY A 10 -6.12 -2.53 9.48
C GLY A 10 -7.23 -1.48 9.54
N GLY A 11 -7.55 -0.78 8.46
CA GLY A 11 -8.54 0.29 8.47
C GLY A 11 -9.97 -0.19 8.73
N ARG A 12 -10.74 0.53 9.59
CA ARG A 12 -12.14 0.24 9.90
C ARG A 12 -13.06 0.22 8.68
N GLY A 13 -12.74 1.00 7.63
CA GLY A 13 -13.55 1.09 6.42
C GLY A 13 -14.95 1.66 6.66
N SER A 14 -15.15 2.46 7.70
CA SER A 14 -16.48 2.97 8.14
C SER A 14 -17.28 3.66 7.04
N ARG A 15 -16.61 4.18 5.99
CA ARG A 15 -17.24 4.80 4.82
C ARG A 15 -17.83 3.81 3.80
N LEU A 16 -17.58 2.51 3.97
CA LEU A 16 -18.20 1.43 3.16
C LEU A 16 -19.44 0.83 3.85
N ASP A 17 -19.82 1.38 5.01
CA ASP A 17 -21.04 1.06 5.73
C ASP A 17 -21.28 -0.46 5.87
N ILE A 18 -22.42 -0.97 5.40
CA ILE A 18 -22.82 -2.38 5.50
C ILE A 18 -21.78 -3.35 4.93
N LEU A 19 -20.98 -2.95 3.94
CA LEU A 19 -19.96 -3.81 3.34
C LEU A 19 -18.81 -4.13 4.29
N SER A 20 -18.53 -3.22 5.25
CA SER A 20 -17.46 -3.33 6.23
C SER A 20 -17.94 -3.58 7.66
N GLU A 21 -19.24 -3.80 7.88
CA GLU A 21 -19.81 -4.03 9.22
C GLU A 21 -19.21 -5.24 9.93
N LYS A 22 -18.99 -6.34 9.20
CA LYS A 22 -18.50 -7.63 9.75
C LYS A 22 -17.10 -8.01 9.27
N ARG A 23 -16.39 -7.12 8.57
CA ARG A 23 -15.08 -7.39 7.99
C ARG A 23 -14.28 -6.13 7.76
N VAL A 24 -12.95 -6.26 7.72
CA VAL A 24 -12.06 -5.16 7.30
C VAL A 24 -12.25 -4.83 5.82
N LYS A 25 -12.02 -3.57 5.42
CA LYS A 25 -12.14 -3.11 4.02
C LYS A 25 -11.37 -4.01 3.03
N PRO A 26 -10.12 -4.43 3.27
CA PRO A 26 -9.39 -5.33 2.38
C PRO A 26 -10.07 -6.66 2.10
N SER A 27 -10.92 -7.16 3.01
CA SER A 27 -11.65 -8.42 2.82
C SER A 27 -13.04 -8.25 2.19
N VAL A 28 -13.42 -7.04 1.79
CA VAL A 28 -14.68 -6.78 1.08
C VAL A 28 -14.65 -7.48 -0.29
N PRO A 29 -15.72 -8.25 -0.66
CA PRO A 29 -15.82 -8.87 -1.97
C PRO A 29 -15.79 -7.83 -3.10
N PHE A 30 -15.15 -8.17 -4.21
CA PHE A 30 -15.04 -7.33 -5.40
C PHE A 30 -15.18 -8.17 -6.67
N ALA A 31 -15.86 -7.63 -7.68
CA ALA A 31 -16.06 -8.32 -8.97
C ALA A 31 -16.67 -9.74 -8.85
N GLY A 32 -17.49 -10.00 -7.85
CA GLY A 32 -18.19 -11.28 -7.64
C GLY A 32 -17.31 -12.46 -7.23
N LYS A 33 -15.99 -12.38 -7.38
CA LYS A 33 -15.05 -13.49 -7.14
C LYS A 33 -13.90 -13.11 -6.21
N PHE A 34 -13.39 -11.90 -6.33
CA PHE A 34 -12.19 -11.43 -5.64
C PHE A 34 -12.53 -10.76 -4.31
N ARG A 35 -11.50 -10.48 -3.53
CA ARG A 35 -11.52 -9.49 -2.46
C ARG A 35 -10.53 -8.36 -2.79
N ILE A 36 -10.72 -7.19 -2.22
CA ILE A 36 -9.88 -6.02 -2.52
C ILE A 36 -8.39 -6.31 -2.30
N ILE A 37 -8.06 -7.04 -1.23
CA ILE A 37 -6.67 -7.43 -0.89
C ILE A 37 -5.99 -8.28 -1.96
N ASP A 38 -6.74 -9.01 -2.78
CA ASP A 38 -6.20 -9.92 -3.79
C ASP A 38 -5.35 -9.20 -4.82
N PHE A 39 -5.63 -7.92 -5.07
CA PHE A 39 -4.86 -7.09 -6.00
C PHE A 39 -3.44 -6.84 -5.48
N ALA A 40 -3.29 -6.36 -4.25
CA ALA A 40 -1.98 -6.13 -3.65
C ALA A 40 -1.16 -7.43 -3.52
N LEU A 41 -1.80 -8.53 -3.09
CA LEU A 41 -1.16 -9.85 -3.00
C LEU A 41 -0.73 -10.39 -4.36
N SER A 42 -1.59 -10.28 -5.37
CA SER A 42 -1.26 -10.73 -6.73
C SER A 42 -0.16 -9.89 -7.36
N ASN A 43 -0.16 -8.58 -7.13
CA ASN A 43 0.93 -7.72 -7.58
C ASN A 43 2.27 -8.10 -6.94
N CYS A 44 2.29 -8.43 -5.62
CA CYS A 44 3.50 -8.96 -4.97
C CYS A 44 3.97 -10.25 -5.61
N SER A 45 3.08 -11.24 -5.77
CA SER A 45 3.41 -12.53 -6.35
C SER A 45 3.92 -12.39 -7.79
N ASN A 46 3.21 -11.64 -8.64
CA ASN A 46 3.61 -11.40 -10.04
C ASN A 46 4.92 -10.60 -10.15
N SER A 47 5.25 -9.78 -9.17
CA SER A 47 6.52 -9.03 -9.10
C SER A 47 7.66 -9.87 -8.50
N GLY A 48 7.43 -11.12 -8.11
CA GLY A 48 8.44 -11.99 -7.49
C GLY A 48 8.78 -11.61 -6.04
N ILE A 49 7.89 -10.90 -5.36
CA ILE A 49 8.02 -10.51 -3.95
C ILE A 49 7.20 -11.51 -3.12
N TYR A 50 7.89 -12.44 -2.47
CA TYR A 50 7.27 -13.58 -1.77
C TYR A 50 7.37 -13.51 -0.24
N ASP A 51 8.09 -12.54 0.34
CA ASP A 51 8.05 -12.23 1.76
C ASP A 51 7.02 -11.13 1.99
N VAL A 52 5.86 -11.49 2.55
CA VAL A 52 4.72 -10.59 2.74
C VAL A 52 4.28 -10.58 4.20
N ALA A 53 4.03 -9.41 4.76
CA ALA A 53 3.42 -9.20 6.07
C ALA A 53 2.12 -8.40 5.91
N LEU A 54 1.05 -8.86 6.54
CA LEU A 54 -0.25 -8.18 6.58
C LEU A 54 -0.46 -7.59 7.97
N LEU A 55 -0.59 -6.26 8.04
CA LEU A 55 -0.83 -5.55 9.29
C LEU A 55 -2.33 -5.35 9.48
N THR A 56 -2.91 -6.12 10.39
CA THR A 56 -4.36 -6.14 10.65
C THR A 56 -4.66 -5.68 12.06
N GLN A 57 -5.83 -5.09 12.27
CA GLN A 57 -6.20 -4.66 13.62
C GLN A 57 -7.70 -4.84 13.94
N TYR A 58 -8.62 -4.54 13.03
CA TYR A 58 -10.06 -4.71 13.23
C TYR A 58 -10.55 -5.97 12.52
N LEU A 59 -11.51 -6.69 13.11
CA LEU A 59 -12.26 -7.81 12.50
C LEU A 59 -11.41 -8.69 11.56
N PRO A 60 -10.26 -9.23 12.01
CA PRO A 60 -9.30 -9.89 11.13
C PRO A 60 -9.76 -11.26 10.63
N LEU A 61 -10.79 -11.87 11.26
CA LEU A 61 -11.18 -13.25 11.02
C LEU A 61 -11.46 -13.54 9.54
N SER A 62 -12.33 -12.75 8.91
CA SER A 62 -12.69 -12.94 7.50
C SER A 62 -11.50 -12.75 6.55
N LEU A 63 -10.53 -11.87 6.91
CA LEU A 63 -9.31 -11.70 6.15
C LEU A 63 -8.37 -12.90 6.34
N ASN A 64 -8.18 -13.34 7.59
CA ASN A 64 -7.33 -14.49 7.92
C ASN A 64 -7.83 -15.77 7.25
N GLU A 65 -9.14 -16.01 7.26
CA GLU A 65 -9.75 -17.15 6.57
C GLU A 65 -9.52 -17.10 5.06
N HIS A 66 -9.67 -15.92 4.44
CA HIS A 66 -9.42 -15.75 3.02
C HIS A 66 -7.97 -15.98 2.64
N ILE A 67 -7.05 -15.43 3.40
CA ILE A 67 -5.59 -15.57 3.15
C ILE A 67 -5.14 -17.02 3.37
N GLY A 68 -5.55 -17.65 4.48
CA GLY A 68 -5.09 -18.98 4.86
C GLY A 68 -3.56 -19.07 4.88
N SER A 69 -3.00 -20.07 4.19
CA SER A 69 -1.54 -20.24 4.02
C SER A 69 -0.94 -19.37 2.92
N GLY A 70 -1.74 -18.58 2.19
CA GLY A 70 -1.27 -17.80 1.04
C GLY A 70 -1.08 -18.60 -0.25
N LYS A 71 -1.57 -19.84 -0.30
CA LYS A 71 -1.41 -20.76 -1.43
C LYS A 71 -1.83 -20.18 -2.79
N PRO A 72 -2.95 -19.45 -2.93
CA PRO A 72 -3.34 -18.88 -4.23
C PRO A 72 -2.29 -17.94 -4.84
N TRP A 73 -1.49 -17.31 -4.02
CA TRP A 73 -0.44 -16.33 -4.40
C TRP A 73 0.97 -16.91 -4.32
N ASP A 74 1.12 -18.23 -4.12
CA ASP A 74 2.42 -18.92 -3.97
C ASP A 74 3.23 -18.51 -2.73
N PHE A 75 2.58 -18.02 -1.66
CA PHE A 75 3.26 -17.63 -0.42
C PHE A 75 3.47 -18.80 0.56
N ASP A 76 3.07 -20.01 0.22
CA ASP A 76 3.25 -21.24 1.00
C ASP A 76 4.46 -22.08 0.55
N ARG A 77 5.36 -21.51 -0.26
CA ARG A 77 6.59 -22.18 -0.70
C ARG A 77 7.66 -22.12 0.39
N ARG A 78 8.70 -22.95 0.22
CA ARG A 78 9.83 -23.07 1.17
C ARG A 78 10.52 -21.72 1.45
N ASP A 79 10.68 -20.89 0.42
CA ASP A 79 11.41 -19.61 0.47
C ASP A 79 10.47 -18.40 0.40
N SER A 80 9.21 -18.61 0.80
CA SER A 80 8.18 -17.56 0.83
C SER A 80 7.49 -17.54 2.18
N SER A 81 6.87 -16.42 2.52
CA SER A 81 6.05 -16.34 3.72
C SER A 81 4.96 -15.29 3.60
N ILE A 82 3.80 -15.61 4.16
CA ILE A 82 2.79 -14.61 4.50
C ILE A 82 2.58 -14.63 6.01
N THR A 83 2.79 -13.49 6.64
CA THR A 83 2.72 -13.36 8.11
C THR A 83 1.66 -12.34 8.48
N MET A 84 0.74 -12.73 9.36
CA MET A 84 -0.26 -11.81 9.92
C MET A 84 0.35 -11.12 11.13
N LEU A 85 0.45 -9.79 11.09
CA LEU A 85 0.94 -8.95 12.17
C LEU A 85 -0.24 -8.20 12.79
N GLN A 86 -0.43 -8.36 14.08
CA GLN A 86 -1.49 -7.70 14.83
C GLN A 86 -0.88 -6.81 15.91
N PRO A 87 -1.57 -5.72 16.29
CA PRO A 87 -1.13 -4.94 17.44
C PRO A 87 -1.03 -5.83 18.68
N HIS A 88 0.03 -5.66 19.44
CA HIS A 88 0.22 -6.39 20.70
C HIS A 88 0.35 -5.41 21.85
N GLU A 89 -0.17 -5.80 23.01
CA GLU A 89 -0.11 -4.99 24.21
C GLU A 89 1.35 -4.88 24.69
N LYS A 90 1.88 -3.65 24.70
CA LYS A 90 3.13 -3.36 25.40
C LYS A 90 2.80 -3.01 26.84
N LEU A 91 3.60 -3.45 27.81
CA LEU A 91 3.46 -3.11 29.22
C LEU A 91 3.29 -1.59 29.40
N GLY A 92 2.05 -1.14 29.67
CA GLY A 92 1.72 0.27 29.94
C GLY A 92 1.36 1.14 28.75
N GLY A 93 1.07 0.58 27.55
CA GLY A 93 0.75 1.36 26.36
C GLY A 93 -0.52 0.94 25.63
N ASN A 94 -0.98 1.82 24.72
CA ASN A 94 -2.11 1.54 23.83
C ASN A 94 -1.69 0.49 22.79
N SER A 95 -2.44 -0.57 22.63
CA SER A 95 -2.09 -1.69 21.74
C SER A 95 -2.42 -1.43 20.26
N TRP A 96 -3.38 -0.54 19.98
CA TRP A 96 -3.84 -0.26 18.61
C TRP A 96 -2.83 0.57 17.82
N TYR A 97 -2.70 0.28 16.51
CA TYR A 97 -1.96 1.14 15.59
C TYR A 97 -2.63 2.52 15.51
N GLN A 98 -1.89 3.57 15.82
CA GLN A 98 -2.40 4.94 15.87
C GLN A 98 -2.24 5.68 14.53
N GLY A 99 -1.34 5.21 13.66
CA GLY A 99 -1.06 5.76 12.35
C GLY A 99 -0.45 4.73 11.42
N THR A 100 -0.31 5.08 10.15
CA THR A 100 0.20 4.16 9.12
C THR A 100 1.67 3.78 9.37
N ALA A 101 2.51 4.74 9.74
CA ALA A 101 3.89 4.48 10.08
C ALA A 101 4.05 3.89 11.50
N ASP A 102 3.12 4.17 12.42
CA ASP A 102 3.09 3.53 13.74
C ASP A 102 2.85 2.02 13.62
N ALA A 103 2.01 1.58 12.69
CA ALA A 103 1.81 0.17 12.40
C ALA A 103 3.12 -0.53 12.02
N ILE A 104 3.94 0.11 11.20
CA ILE A 104 5.25 -0.41 10.81
C ILE A 104 6.23 -0.34 11.99
N ARG A 105 6.25 0.76 12.75
CA ARG A 105 7.10 0.96 13.93
C ARG A 105 6.89 -0.09 15.00
N GLN A 106 5.65 -0.49 15.27
CA GLN A 106 5.36 -1.55 16.24
C GLN A 106 5.90 -2.92 15.82
N ASN A 107 6.29 -3.08 14.56
CA ASN A 107 6.80 -4.32 13.98
C ASN A 107 8.28 -4.20 13.52
N ILE A 108 9.07 -3.27 14.09
CA ILE A 108 10.49 -3.07 13.76
C ILE A 108 11.30 -4.37 13.96
N ASP A 109 11.06 -5.11 15.05
CA ASP A 109 11.78 -6.34 15.33
C ASP A 109 11.54 -7.41 14.26
N PHE A 110 10.32 -7.47 13.71
CA PHE A 110 10.01 -8.33 12.58
C PHE A 110 10.83 -7.95 11.33
N ILE A 111 10.91 -6.65 11.02
CA ILE A 111 11.73 -6.14 9.90
C ILE A 111 13.21 -6.49 10.11
N LYS A 112 13.75 -6.21 11.31
CA LYS A 112 15.15 -6.51 11.67
C LYS A 112 15.45 -8.01 11.56
N ASN A 113 14.56 -8.88 12.01
CA ASN A 113 14.71 -10.34 11.92
C ASN A 113 14.65 -10.85 10.47
N LYS A 114 13.80 -10.27 9.62
CA LYS A 114 13.73 -10.59 8.20
C LYS A 114 14.95 -10.08 7.42
N ASN A 115 15.56 -9.01 7.88
CA ASN A 115 16.73 -8.35 7.29
C ASN A 115 16.60 -8.15 5.76
N PRO A 116 15.56 -7.45 5.28
CA PRO A 116 15.40 -7.15 3.86
C PRO A 116 16.34 -6.01 3.45
N LYS A 117 16.66 -5.91 2.15
CA LYS A 117 17.34 -4.71 1.61
C LYS A 117 16.36 -3.56 1.48
N TYR A 118 15.13 -3.87 1.05
CA TYR A 118 14.06 -2.90 0.86
C TYR A 118 12.78 -3.34 1.55
N VAL A 119 12.03 -2.36 2.04
CA VAL A 119 10.65 -2.55 2.54
C VAL A 119 9.68 -1.88 1.58
N LEU A 120 8.79 -2.69 0.98
CA LEU A 120 7.69 -2.22 0.16
C LEU A 120 6.44 -2.10 1.04
N ILE A 121 5.94 -0.89 1.23
CA ILE A 121 4.74 -0.62 2.01
C ILE A 121 3.57 -0.38 1.07
N LEU A 122 2.48 -1.08 1.28
CA LEU A 122 1.30 -1.08 0.43
C LEU A 122 0.03 -0.79 1.22
N SER A 123 -0.92 -0.10 0.60
CA SER A 123 -2.32 -0.08 1.05
C SER A 123 -3.03 -1.34 0.56
N GLY A 124 -3.73 -2.03 1.46
CA GLY A 124 -4.45 -3.28 1.14
C GLY A 124 -5.87 -3.05 0.62
N ASP A 125 -6.23 -1.83 0.25
CA ASP A 125 -7.61 -1.41 -0.02
C ASP A 125 -7.80 -0.69 -1.36
N HIS A 126 -6.86 -0.88 -2.30
CA HIS A 126 -6.90 -0.30 -3.65
C HIS A 126 -7.04 -1.36 -4.74
N ILE A 127 -7.66 -0.98 -5.86
CA ILE A 127 -7.83 -1.81 -7.06
C ILE A 127 -6.87 -1.31 -8.13
N TYR A 128 -5.86 -2.10 -8.48
CA TYR A 128 -4.84 -1.77 -9.48
C TYR A 128 -4.02 -3.01 -9.88
N LYS A 129 -3.31 -2.94 -11.00
CA LYS A 129 -2.36 -3.97 -11.46
C LYS A 129 -1.01 -3.30 -11.68
N MET A 130 -0.01 -3.58 -10.84
CA MET A 130 1.28 -2.91 -10.86
C MET A 130 2.43 -3.90 -10.72
N ASP A 131 3.40 -3.77 -11.61
CA ASP A 131 4.68 -4.48 -11.52
C ASP A 131 5.68 -3.65 -10.69
N TYR A 132 5.88 -4.04 -9.45
CA TYR A 132 6.77 -3.33 -8.53
C TYR A 132 8.26 -3.40 -8.93
N ARG A 133 8.64 -4.29 -9.87
CA ARG A 133 10.03 -4.38 -10.35
C ARG A 133 10.49 -3.10 -11.04
N TRP A 134 9.58 -2.40 -11.74
CA TRP A 134 9.90 -1.12 -12.36
C TRP A 134 10.17 -0.03 -11.34
N MET A 135 9.34 0.04 -10.30
CA MET A 135 9.54 0.98 -9.21
C MET A 135 10.83 0.70 -8.42
N LEU A 136 11.13 -0.60 -8.17
CA LEU A 136 12.38 -1.02 -7.54
C LEU A 136 13.60 -0.65 -8.39
N LYS A 137 13.52 -0.81 -9.70
CA LYS A 137 14.58 -0.43 -10.62
C LYS A 137 14.85 1.07 -10.58
N GLU A 138 13.82 1.92 -10.68
CA GLU A 138 13.97 3.37 -10.56
C GLU A 138 14.51 3.77 -9.17
N HIS A 139 14.11 3.07 -8.10
CA HIS A 139 14.63 3.29 -6.76
C HIS A 139 16.15 3.06 -6.68
N GLU A 140 16.64 1.99 -7.30
CA GLU A 140 18.08 1.68 -7.36
C GLU A 140 18.84 2.63 -8.27
N GLU A 141 18.31 2.96 -9.45
CA GLU A 141 18.95 3.87 -10.42
C GLU A 141 19.14 5.28 -9.86
N ASN A 142 18.20 5.75 -9.02
CA ASN A 142 18.28 7.05 -8.35
C ASN A 142 19.06 7.01 -7.03
N ASP A 143 19.57 5.85 -6.60
CA ASP A 143 20.13 5.66 -5.26
C ASP A 143 19.21 6.26 -4.18
N ALA A 144 17.90 6.01 -4.33
CA ALA A 144 16.87 6.60 -3.51
C ALA A 144 16.82 5.99 -2.11
N GLU A 145 16.44 6.78 -1.12
CA GLU A 145 16.14 6.30 0.23
C GLU A 145 14.65 5.99 0.38
N LEU A 146 13.82 6.70 -0.38
CA LEU A 146 12.38 6.49 -0.49
C LEU A 146 11.94 6.76 -1.93
N THR A 147 11.15 5.85 -2.49
CA THR A 147 10.42 6.07 -3.73
C THR A 147 8.93 5.91 -3.46
N ILE A 148 8.12 6.82 -3.97
CA ILE A 148 6.68 6.89 -3.77
C ILE A 148 5.98 6.73 -5.11
N ALA A 149 5.03 5.77 -5.21
CA ALA A 149 4.20 5.69 -6.39
C ALA A 149 3.16 6.80 -6.38
N VAL A 150 3.06 7.50 -7.51
CA VAL A 150 2.10 8.58 -7.74
C VAL A 150 1.33 8.36 -9.03
N GLN A 151 0.10 8.85 -9.07
CA GLN A 151 -0.71 8.90 -10.29
C GLN A 151 -1.15 10.33 -10.56
N PRO A 152 -1.05 10.83 -11.81
CA PRO A 152 -1.71 12.05 -12.21
C PRO A 152 -3.24 11.88 -12.13
N VAL A 153 -3.91 12.76 -11.40
CA VAL A 153 -5.38 12.79 -11.25
C VAL A 153 -5.93 14.10 -11.80
N PRO A 154 -7.23 14.19 -12.13
CA PRO A 154 -7.87 15.48 -12.41
C PRO A 154 -7.63 16.45 -11.24
N ILE A 155 -7.31 17.71 -11.55
CA ILE A 155 -6.93 18.70 -10.52
C ILE A 155 -8.07 18.93 -9.51
N GLU A 156 -9.32 18.76 -9.94
CA GLU A 156 -10.53 18.89 -9.13
C GLU A 156 -10.63 17.78 -8.06
N GLU A 157 -9.98 16.64 -8.31
CA GLU A 157 -9.95 15.50 -7.37
C GLU A 157 -8.72 15.50 -6.47
N ALA A 158 -7.69 16.30 -6.82
CA ALA A 158 -6.39 16.27 -6.15
C ALA A 158 -6.48 16.58 -4.65
N SER A 159 -7.44 17.43 -4.22
CA SER A 159 -7.67 17.74 -2.79
C SER A 159 -8.05 16.54 -1.92
N ARG A 160 -8.34 15.39 -2.51
CA ARG A 160 -8.67 14.15 -1.78
C ARG A 160 -7.44 13.35 -1.35
N PHE A 161 -6.28 13.66 -1.93
CA PHE A 161 -5.05 12.88 -1.83
C PHE A 161 -3.89 13.71 -1.25
N GLY A 162 -2.84 13.03 -0.82
CA GLY A 162 -1.53 13.65 -0.64
C GLY A 162 -0.93 13.99 -2.01
N ILE A 163 -0.50 15.23 -2.20
CA ILE A 163 -0.05 15.76 -3.48
C ILE A 163 1.42 16.11 -3.43
N PHE A 164 2.15 15.71 -4.49
CA PHE A 164 3.59 15.93 -4.63
C PHE A 164 3.91 16.97 -5.71
N GLU A 165 4.86 17.81 -5.40
CA GLU A 165 5.58 18.63 -6.38
C GLU A 165 6.97 18.04 -6.58
N VAL A 166 7.42 17.91 -7.84
CA VAL A 166 8.69 17.27 -8.18
C VAL A 166 9.51 18.14 -9.12
N ASP A 167 10.82 17.92 -9.16
CA ASP A 167 11.69 18.51 -10.17
C ASP A 167 11.67 17.69 -11.48
N LYS A 168 12.52 18.12 -12.44
CA LYS A 168 12.68 17.45 -13.76
C LYS A 168 13.21 16.01 -13.67
N ASP A 169 13.91 15.68 -12.59
CA ASP A 169 14.52 14.37 -12.33
C ASP A 169 13.64 13.50 -11.42
N LYS A 170 12.38 13.92 -11.21
CA LYS A 170 11.39 13.25 -10.34
C LYS A 170 11.74 13.25 -8.84
N LYS A 171 12.74 14.06 -8.39
CA LYS A 171 12.98 14.26 -6.97
C LYS A 171 11.85 15.09 -6.37
N ILE A 172 11.37 14.70 -5.20
CA ILE A 172 10.28 15.41 -4.52
C ILE A 172 10.81 16.71 -3.93
N LEU A 173 10.15 17.82 -4.26
CA LEU A 173 10.41 19.16 -3.77
C LEU A 173 9.47 19.54 -2.61
N ASN A 174 8.20 19.13 -2.70
CA ASN A 174 7.18 19.45 -1.72
C ASN A 174 6.11 18.37 -1.65
N PHE A 175 5.45 18.29 -0.49
CA PHE A 175 4.32 17.40 -0.24
C PHE A 175 3.26 18.13 0.58
N GLU A 176 2.01 18.03 0.17
CA GLU A 176 0.86 18.57 0.89
C GLU A 176 -0.22 17.49 1.07
N GLU A 177 -0.60 17.18 2.31
CA GLU A 177 -1.66 16.22 2.61
C GLU A 177 -3.03 16.88 2.44
N LYS A 178 -3.78 16.45 1.43
CA LYS A 178 -5.14 16.92 1.12
C LYS A 178 -5.26 18.44 1.05
N PRO A 179 -4.48 19.09 0.19
CA PRO A 179 -4.49 20.55 0.09
C PRO A 179 -5.85 21.06 -0.40
N ALA A 180 -6.33 22.18 0.16
CA ALA A 180 -7.55 22.83 -0.31
C ALA A 180 -7.38 23.39 -1.74
N GLU A 181 -6.19 23.89 -2.05
CA GLU A 181 -5.81 24.43 -3.36
C GLU A 181 -4.54 23.70 -3.85
N PRO A 182 -4.68 22.54 -4.52
CA PRO A 182 -3.54 21.74 -4.96
C PRO A 182 -2.74 22.46 -6.06
N LYS A 183 -1.42 22.52 -5.89
CA LYS A 183 -0.49 23.12 -6.86
C LYS A 183 0.02 22.12 -7.91
N SER A 184 -0.22 20.84 -7.68
CA SER A 184 0.13 19.75 -8.57
C SER A 184 -1.01 18.74 -8.59
N ASN A 185 -0.98 17.82 -9.55
CA ASN A 185 -1.96 16.75 -9.68
C ASN A 185 -1.36 15.36 -9.47
N LEU A 186 -0.12 15.27 -8.95
CA LEU A 186 0.54 14.01 -8.66
C LEU A 186 0.06 13.47 -7.30
N ALA A 187 -0.95 12.61 -7.33
CA ALA A 187 -1.55 12.02 -6.15
C ALA A 187 -0.77 10.82 -5.63
N SER A 188 -0.56 10.77 -4.32
CA SER A 188 0.02 9.59 -3.65
C SER A 188 -0.88 8.37 -3.78
N MET A 189 -0.31 7.26 -4.21
CA MET A 189 -1.01 5.98 -4.23
C MET A 189 -0.90 5.21 -2.91
N GLY A 190 -0.18 5.73 -1.89
CA GLY A 190 0.06 5.00 -0.66
C GLY A 190 0.95 3.75 -0.84
N ILE A 191 1.81 3.78 -1.85
CA ILE A 191 2.77 2.72 -2.18
C ILE A 191 4.16 3.29 -2.05
N TYR A 192 4.98 2.71 -1.17
CA TYR A 192 6.30 3.22 -0.81
C TYR A 192 7.35 2.12 -0.89
N ILE A 193 8.52 2.42 -1.46
CA ILE A 193 9.73 1.59 -1.35
C ILE A 193 10.75 2.36 -0.54
N PHE A 194 11.15 1.80 0.58
CA PHE A 194 12.19 2.35 1.46
C PHE A 194 13.45 1.49 1.41
N ASN A 195 14.61 2.14 1.48
CA ASN A 195 15.78 1.50 2.04
C ASN A 195 15.48 1.13 3.50
N THR A 196 15.79 -0.11 3.89
CA THR A 196 15.46 -0.58 5.25
C THR A 196 16.10 0.29 6.32
N ASP A 197 17.36 0.66 6.17
CA ASP A 197 18.07 1.49 7.15
C ASP A 197 17.43 2.88 7.29
N SER A 198 17.06 3.52 6.18
CA SER A 198 16.37 4.81 6.19
C SER A 198 14.99 4.72 6.84
N LEU A 199 14.23 3.66 6.56
CA LEU A 199 12.95 3.43 7.22
C LEU A 199 13.10 3.30 8.73
N LEU A 200 14.02 2.45 9.19
CA LEU A 200 14.25 2.22 10.61
C LEU A 200 14.72 3.50 11.33
N GLU A 201 15.60 4.29 10.69
CA GLU A 201 16.05 5.58 11.21
C GLU A 201 14.86 6.50 11.55
N TYR A 202 13.94 6.70 10.60
CA TYR A 202 12.81 7.61 10.80
C TYR A 202 11.74 7.04 11.75
N LEU A 203 11.52 5.73 11.76
CA LEU A 203 10.59 5.08 12.70
C LEU A 203 11.08 5.18 14.16
N GLU A 204 12.39 5.16 14.38
CA GLU A 204 13.00 5.28 15.72
C GLU A 204 13.19 6.75 16.14
N LYS A 205 13.48 7.66 15.20
CA LYS A 205 13.74 9.07 15.43
C LYS A 205 12.48 9.87 15.79
N LEU A 206 11.34 9.56 15.12
CA LEU A 206 10.12 10.33 15.27
C LEU A 206 9.28 9.83 16.45
N GLU A 207 9.04 10.67 17.45
CA GLU A 207 8.39 10.31 18.72
C GLU A 207 6.86 10.41 18.70
N ASN A 208 6.25 10.82 17.57
CA ASN A 208 4.80 10.96 17.46
C ASN A 208 4.09 9.65 17.80
N SER A 209 3.11 9.68 18.70
CA SER A 209 2.34 8.49 19.07
C SER A 209 1.49 7.98 17.90
N ASP A 210 0.94 8.90 17.09
CA ASP A 210 0.13 8.66 15.90
C ASP A 210 0.96 8.72 14.60
N LEU A 211 2.20 8.21 14.64
CA LEU A 211 3.16 8.32 13.55
C LEU A 211 2.55 7.86 12.21
N ASP A 212 2.59 8.75 11.22
CA ASP A 212 1.98 8.58 9.90
C ASP A 212 2.98 8.93 8.79
N PHE A 213 2.95 8.18 7.67
CA PHE A 213 3.87 8.43 6.57
C PHE A 213 3.66 9.81 5.95
N GLY A 214 2.42 10.17 5.62
CA GLY A 214 2.09 11.44 4.98
C GLY A 214 2.28 12.64 5.89
N LYS A 215 1.94 12.52 7.18
CA LYS A 215 2.01 13.65 8.11
C LYS A 215 3.39 13.89 8.71
N HIS A 216 4.17 12.83 8.89
CA HIS A 216 5.39 12.90 9.69
C HIS A 216 6.63 12.43 8.94
N VAL A 217 6.66 11.19 8.43
CA VAL A 217 7.87 10.59 7.85
C VAL A 217 8.28 11.29 6.56
N ILE A 218 7.38 11.38 5.58
CA ILE A 218 7.67 11.97 4.26
C ILE A 218 8.05 13.44 4.39
N PRO A 219 7.30 14.30 5.12
CA PRO A 219 7.71 15.70 5.32
C PRO A 219 9.07 15.86 5.99
N SER A 220 9.39 15.01 6.99
CA SER A 220 10.69 15.06 7.66
C SER A 220 11.84 14.70 6.72
N MET A 221 11.67 13.68 5.88
CA MET A 221 12.67 13.31 4.88
C MET A 221 12.89 14.42 3.85
N ILE A 222 11.82 15.07 3.39
CA ILE A 222 11.91 16.21 2.45
C ILE A 222 12.63 17.40 3.10
N GLN A 223 12.28 17.76 4.34
CA GLN A 223 12.93 18.83 5.09
C GLN A 223 14.43 18.60 5.29
N GLU A 224 14.86 17.36 5.43
CA GLU A 224 16.25 16.97 5.58
C GLU A 224 16.97 16.76 4.24
N ASP A 225 16.34 17.14 3.12
CA ASP A 225 16.86 17.01 1.75
C ASP A 225 17.31 15.57 1.40
N ARG A 226 16.61 14.56 1.94
CA ARG A 226 16.90 13.16 1.67
C ARG A 226 16.56 12.81 0.21
N LYS A 227 17.07 11.69 -0.26
CA LYS A 227 16.84 11.18 -1.63
C LYS A 227 15.45 10.56 -1.76
N VAL A 228 14.43 11.41 -1.91
CA VAL A 228 13.02 11.02 -2.05
C VAL A 228 12.55 11.31 -3.47
N TYR A 229 12.07 10.26 -4.18
CA TYR A 229 11.68 10.32 -5.58
C TYR A 229 10.26 9.80 -5.79
N VAL A 230 9.65 10.16 -6.92
CA VAL A 230 8.38 9.56 -7.34
C VAL A 230 8.59 8.54 -8.45
N HIS A 231 7.75 7.49 -8.43
CA HIS A 231 7.50 6.60 -9.55
C HIS A 231 6.11 6.90 -10.10
N THR A 232 6.02 7.34 -11.36
CA THR A 232 4.74 7.67 -11.98
C THR A 232 4.06 6.41 -12.51
N TYR A 233 2.84 6.16 -12.06
CA TYR A 233 1.96 5.10 -12.52
C TYR A 233 0.86 5.69 -13.41
N ASP A 234 0.63 5.14 -14.58
CA ASP A 234 -0.25 5.68 -15.62
C ASP A 234 -1.42 4.76 -16.00
N SER A 235 -1.56 3.64 -15.30
CA SER A 235 -2.62 2.66 -15.56
C SER A 235 -3.78 2.78 -14.55
N TYR A 236 -4.75 1.87 -14.63
CA TYR A 236 -5.92 1.91 -13.75
C TYR A 236 -5.56 1.78 -12.28
N TRP A 237 -6.01 2.74 -11.49
CA TRP A 237 -5.93 2.74 -10.03
C TRP A 237 -7.20 3.37 -9.43
N LYS A 238 -7.76 2.73 -8.43
CA LYS A 238 -8.96 3.19 -7.72
C LYS A 238 -8.80 2.96 -6.21
N ASP A 239 -8.84 4.04 -5.43
CA ASP A 239 -9.10 3.95 -3.99
C ASP A 239 -10.59 3.74 -3.77
N VAL A 240 -10.98 2.52 -3.39
CA VAL A 240 -12.38 2.17 -3.12
C VAL A 240 -12.77 2.51 -1.68
N GLY A 241 -12.42 3.72 -1.23
CA GLY A 241 -12.64 4.22 0.14
C GLY A 241 -14.07 4.59 0.49
N THR A 242 -14.94 4.75 -0.48
CA THR A 242 -16.37 5.10 -0.30
C THR A 242 -17.24 4.11 -1.04
N TYR A 243 -18.54 4.06 -0.69
CA TYR A 243 -19.51 3.24 -1.40
C TYR A 243 -19.58 3.59 -2.89
N ASP A 244 -19.58 4.88 -3.22
CA ASP A 244 -19.64 5.35 -4.62
C ASP A 244 -18.40 4.90 -5.40
N SER A 245 -17.19 5.09 -4.86
CA SER A 245 -15.96 4.65 -5.52
C SER A 245 -15.87 3.13 -5.65
N TYR A 246 -16.41 2.38 -4.70
CA TYR A 246 -16.52 0.92 -4.78
C TYR A 246 -17.49 0.49 -5.88
N LEU A 247 -18.69 1.09 -5.95
CA LEU A 247 -19.67 0.81 -7.00
C LEU A 247 -19.09 1.16 -8.38
N GLU A 248 -18.48 2.31 -8.52
CA GLU A 248 -17.84 2.77 -9.75
C GLU A 248 -16.75 1.79 -10.22
N ALA A 249 -15.88 1.34 -9.31
CA ALA A 249 -14.84 0.36 -9.63
C ALA A 249 -15.42 -0.98 -10.11
N ASN A 250 -16.56 -1.44 -9.57
CA ASN A 250 -17.26 -2.62 -10.06
C ASN A 250 -17.90 -2.38 -11.44
N LEU A 251 -18.50 -1.20 -11.66
CA LEU A 251 -19.10 -0.84 -12.94
C LEU A 251 -18.04 -0.66 -14.04
N ASP A 252 -16.85 -0.19 -13.68
CA ASP A 252 -15.72 -0.07 -14.62
C ASP A 252 -15.36 -1.43 -15.26
N LEU A 253 -15.54 -2.54 -14.56
CA LEU A 253 -15.27 -3.89 -15.08
C LEU A 253 -16.26 -4.36 -16.16
N ILE A 254 -17.44 -3.73 -16.27
CA ILE A 254 -18.44 -4.01 -17.30
C ILE A 254 -18.10 -3.25 -18.59
N LYS A 255 -17.35 -2.17 -18.50
CA LYS A 255 -16.85 -1.42 -19.65
C LYS A 255 -15.76 -2.20 -20.36
N LYS A 256 -15.52 -1.91 -21.63
CA LYS A 256 -14.40 -2.52 -22.35
C LYS A 256 -13.09 -2.15 -21.67
N SER A 257 -12.19 -3.12 -21.52
CA SER A 257 -10.89 -2.91 -20.88
C SER A 257 -10.03 -1.84 -21.57
N GLU A 258 -10.22 -1.63 -22.88
CA GLU A 258 -9.58 -0.57 -23.67
C GLU A 258 -10.04 0.83 -23.25
N GLU A 259 -11.27 0.97 -22.72
CA GLU A 259 -11.84 2.24 -22.27
C GLU A 259 -11.44 2.57 -20.83
N VAL A 260 -11.19 1.53 -19.99
CA VAL A 260 -10.99 1.69 -18.54
C VAL A 260 -9.59 1.35 -18.10
N GLY A 261 -8.84 0.60 -18.89
CA GLY A 261 -7.45 0.24 -18.59
C GLY A 261 -7.25 -0.88 -17.57
N ILE A 262 -8.33 -1.60 -17.15
CA ILE A 262 -8.21 -2.79 -16.29
C ILE A 262 -8.87 -4.00 -16.95
N ASN A 263 -8.11 -5.11 -17.02
CA ASN A 263 -8.59 -6.40 -17.52
C ASN A 263 -8.27 -7.49 -16.50
N LEU A 264 -9.30 -8.09 -15.88
CA LEU A 264 -9.14 -9.18 -14.92
C LEU A 264 -8.93 -10.55 -15.58
N TYR A 265 -9.14 -10.65 -16.91
CA TYR A 265 -8.91 -11.87 -17.71
C TYR A 265 -7.51 -11.92 -18.34
N ASP A 266 -6.68 -10.90 -18.10
CA ASP A 266 -5.31 -10.84 -18.57
C ASP A 266 -4.48 -11.99 -17.97
N GLN A 267 -3.97 -12.86 -18.85
CA GLN A 267 -3.17 -14.01 -18.47
C GLN A 267 -1.71 -13.63 -18.15
N GLY A 268 -1.25 -12.48 -18.65
CA GLY A 268 0.12 -11.98 -18.40
C GLY A 268 0.27 -11.36 -17.02
N TRP A 269 -0.82 -10.83 -16.45
CA TRP A 269 -0.87 -10.28 -15.08
C TRP A 269 -2.14 -10.69 -14.36
N LYS A 270 -2.17 -11.94 -13.95
CA LYS A 270 -3.35 -12.55 -13.34
C LYS A 270 -3.56 -12.05 -11.91
N ILE A 271 -4.82 -11.74 -11.58
CA ILE A 271 -5.23 -11.54 -10.19
C ILE A 271 -5.67 -12.91 -9.63
N TYR A 272 -4.95 -13.35 -8.62
CA TYR A 272 -5.22 -14.61 -7.92
C TYR A 272 -6.20 -14.36 -6.77
N THR A 273 -6.94 -15.39 -6.40
CA THR A 273 -7.85 -15.37 -5.25
C THR A 273 -8.04 -16.79 -4.73
N ARG A 274 -8.49 -16.89 -3.49
CA ARG A 274 -8.93 -18.17 -2.94
C ARG A 274 -10.25 -18.59 -3.59
N SER A 275 -10.31 -19.79 -4.15
CA SER A 275 -11.57 -20.41 -4.56
C SER A 275 -12.31 -20.86 -3.29
N GLU A 276 -13.52 -20.42 -3.10
CA GLU A 276 -14.43 -20.92 -2.06
C GLU A 276 -15.00 -22.27 -2.47
#